data_86ec88e2c92418afb5ea394b4c39741f
#
_entry.id   86ec88e2c92418afb5ea394b4c39741f
#
_cell.length_a   1.000
_cell.length_b   1.000
_cell.length_c   1.000
_cell.angle_alpha   90.00
_cell.angle_beta   90.00
_cell.angle_gamma   90.00
#
_symmetry.space_group_name_H-M   'P 1'
#
loop_
_entity.id
_entity.type
_entity.pdbx_description
1 polymer ?
#
loop_
_entity_poly.entity_id
_entity_poly.type
_entity_poly.pdbx_seq_one_letter_code
_entity_poly.pdbx_strand_id
1 'polypeptide(L)'
;MDPGLSARALDQLQTVFGYPAFRGQQKEIVEHVASGGDALVLMPTGGGKSLCYQIPALLRDGVGVVVSPLIALMQDQVDALAEVGVRAAFLNSTQTYEESMRIERLVRTGEIDLVYVAPERLMTQRCLDLFQASKIALFAIDEAHCVSQWGHDFRPEYIKLSILHEQFPDVPRIALTATADQQTRAEIALRLQLGDARQFVSSFDRPNIRYQIVEKGNGRKQLLDFITTEHGIDAGIVYCLSRKKVEETADFLNENGIRALPYHAGMDYPKRSANQARFLREESIVMVATIAFGMGIDKPDVRFVCHLDLPKSIEGYYQETGRAGRDGMPASAWMAYGLQDVVLQRRMIDESEADETFKRVLSMKLDAMLGLCETLSCRRVRLLEYFGEQSTPCGNCDTCLIPPVSFDGTVPVQKLLSAIYRVDQRFAAGHVIDVLRGVETDRIKQWHHDSLSVYGIGSERTEAEWRAILRQAIALGLITVDHEVYSSLKLTDAARPVLKGGQKVQLRQYQKPVKQKRAPSASSKGHVEMDLSKSEQAIFEKLRWWRVETARAHNVPAYVIFVDATLREIAKAKPTSLQELRGVTGVGEKKLVSYGDEIVAIIMEMS
;
A
#
# COMPACT_ATOMS: atom_id res chain seq x y z
N MET A 1 9.33 20.03 28.56
CA MET A 1 8.66 20.47 27.32
C MET A 1 8.20 21.91 27.51
N ASP A 2 8.42 22.75 26.53
CA ASP A 2 7.96 24.14 26.53
C ASP A 2 6.44 24.19 26.31
N PRO A 3 5.62 24.63 27.28
CA PRO A 3 4.17 24.73 27.12
C PRO A 3 3.76 25.67 25.97
N GLY A 4 4.59 26.65 25.67
CA GLY A 4 4.38 27.58 24.56
C GLY A 4 4.54 26.91 23.20
N LEU A 5 5.41 25.90 23.05
CA LEU A 5 5.60 25.15 21.82
C LEU A 5 4.38 24.27 21.52
N SER A 6 3.86 23.57 22.52
CA SER A 6 2.66 22.73 22.38
C SER A 6 1.43 23.53 21.90
N ALA A 7 1.23 24.72 22.49
CA ALA A 7 0.14 25.60 22.09
C ALA A 7 0.31 26.11 20.65
N ARG A 8 1.51 26.54 20.26
CA ARG A 8 1.81 26.97 18.88
C ARG A 8 1.64 25.84 17.88
N ALA A 9 2.07 24.61 18.22
CA ALA A 9 1.90 23.45 17.35
C ALA A 9 0.43 23.12 17.11
N LEU A 10 -0.41 23.18 18.15
CA LEU A 10 -1.85 22.97 18.03
C LEU A 10 -2.51 24.10 17.23
N ASP A 11 -2.10 25.34 17.44
CA ASP A 11 -2.60 26.48 16.68
C ASP A 11 -2.31 26.33 15.17
N GLN A 12 -1.08 25.95 14.79
CA GLN A 12 -0.74 25.65 13.40
C GLN A 12 -1.58 24.50 12.81
N LEU A 13 -1.80 23.44 13.58
CA LEU A 13 -2.65 22.33 13.15
C LEU A 13 -4.08 22.78 12.87
N GLN A 14 -4.64 23.66 13.72
CA GLN A 14 -6.02 24.12 13.61
C GLN A 14 -6.18 25.20 12.52
N THR A 15 -5.34 26.20 12.53
CA THR A 15 -5.49 27.39 11.65
C THR A 15 -5.07 27.09 10.22
N VAL A 16 -3.94 26.40 10.03
CA VAL A 16 -3.42 26.10 8.68
C VAL A 16 -4.07 24.85 8.11
N PHE A 17 -4.04 23.73 8.85
CA PHE A 17 -4.48 22.43 8.31
C PHE A 17 -5.95 22.08 8.62
N GLY A 18 -6.62 22.83 9.51
CA GLY A 18 -8.02 22.64 9.84
C GLY A 18 -8.34 21.37 10.66
N TYR A 19 -7.36 20.80 11.35
CA TYR A 19 -7.59 19.63 12.19
C TYR A 19 -7.71 20.03 13.68
N PRO A 20 -8.74 19.56 14.40
CA PRO A 20 -8.99 19.99 15.79
C PRO A 20 -7.96 19.45 16.77
N ALA A 21 -7.32 18.31 16.50
CA ALA A 21 -6.36 17.67 17.38
C ALA A 21 -5.38 16.77 16.60
N PHE A 22 -4.21 16.57 17.17
CA PHE A 22 -3.23 15.60 16.72
C PHE A 22 -3.73 14.16 16.88
N ARG A 23 -3.32 13.26 15.99
CA ARG A 23 -3.65 11.83 16.05
C ARG A 23 -2.47 11.01 16.58
N GLY A 24 -2.75 10.06 17.45
CA GLY A 24 -1.72 9.16 18.00
C GLY A 24 -0.50 9.91 18.53
N GLN A 25 0.68 9.56 18.04
CA GLN A 25 1.95 10.14 18.48
C GLN A 25 2.34 11.45 17.75
N GLN A 26 1.52 11.98 16.84
CA GLN A 26 1.88 13.17 16.04
C GLN A 26 2.32 14.35 16.93
N LYS A 27 1.60 14.62 18.03
CA LYS A 27 1.93 15.71 18.95
C LYS A 27 3.37 15.59 19.48
N GLU A 28 3.72 14.41 20.00
CA GLU A 28 5.04 14.15 20.57
C GLU A 28 6.14 14.26 19.51
N ILE A 29 5.90 13.78 18.28
CA ILE A 29 6.83 13.87 17.17
C ILE A 29 7.07 15.34 16.79
N VAL A 30 5.98 16.10 16.61
CA VAL A 30 6.05 17.53 16.26
C VAL A 30 6.82 18.32 17.30
N GLU A 31 6.51 18.14 18.58
CA GLU A 31 7.18 18.82 19.68
C GLU A 31 8.67 18.44 19.76
N HIS A 32 9.01 17.16 19.59
CA HIS A 32 10.39 16.68 19.64
C HIS A 32 11.24 17.28 18.52
N VAL A 33 10.76 17.24 17.27
CA VAL A 33 11.48 17.77 16.12
C VAL A 33 11.54 19.31 16.16
N ALA A 34 10.46 19.98 16.54
CA ALA A 34 10.45 21.43 16.68
C ALA A 34 11.42 21.92 17.76
N SER A 35 11.67 21.10 18.80
CA SER A 35 12.69 21.38 19.84
C SER A 35 14.13 21.09 19.39
N GLY A 36 14.35 20.58 18.18
CA GLY A 36 15.68 20.29 17.61
C GLY A 36 16.14 18.85 17.75
N GLY A 37 15.28 17.91 18.12
CA GLY A 37 15.62 16.49 18.25
C GLY A 37 15.50 15.72 16.93
N ASP A 38 16.43 14.79 16.69
CA ASP A 38 16.35 13.82 15.59
C ASP A 38 15.27 12.75 15.87
N ALA A 39 14.55 12.33 14.82
CA ALA A 39 13.48 11.35 14.95
C ALA A 39 13.50 10.30 13.82
N LEU A 40 13.19 9.04 14.18
CA LEU A 40 12.82 7.99 13.24
C LEU A 40 11.34 7.66 13.46
N VAL A 41 10.52 7.91 12.45
CA VAL A 41 9.05 7.82 12.53
C VAL A 41 8.52 6.72 11.63
N LEU A 42 7.87 5.73 12.23
CA LEU A 42 7.14 4.68 11.55
C LEU A 42 5.65 4.88 11.76
N MET A 43 4.96 5.23 10.69
CA MET A 43 3.51 5.45 10.71
C MET A 43 2.88 4.89 9.43
N PRO A 44 1.70 4.29 9.52
CA PRO A 44 1.01 3.73 8.36
C PRO A 44 0.73 4.80 7.29
N THR A 45 0.54 4.36 6.05
CA THR A 45 0.04 5.24 5.00
C THR A 45 -1.34 5.78 5.39
N GLY A 46 -1.55 7.09 5.20
CA GLY A 46 -2.77 7.78 5.68
C GLY A 46 -2.75 8.14 7.18
N GLY A 47 -1.68 7.81 7.92
CA GLY A 47 -1.50 8.18 9.32
C GLY A 47 -1.14 9.66 9.56
N GLY A 48 -0.95 10.46 8.49
CA GLY A 48 -0.60 11.88 8.59
C GLY A 48 0.89 12.14 8.84
N LYS A 49 1.77 11.30 8.26
CA LYS A 49 3.24 11.47 8.33
C LYS A 49 3.71 12.87 7.93
N SER A 50 3.11 13.45 6.89
CA SER A 50 3.52 14.75 6.36
C SER A 50 3.40 15.87 7.40
N LEU A 51 2.38 15.86 8.26
CA LEU A 51 2.21 16.83 9.34
C LEU A 51 3.36 16.78 10.37
N CYS A 52 3.99 15.62 10.54
CA CYS A 52 5.08 15.42 11.47
C CYS A 52 6.36 16.18 11.11
N TYR A 53 6.52 16.60 9.85
CA TYR A 53 7.62 17.49 9.43
C TYR A 53 7.12 18.86 8.95
N GLN A 54 5.92 18.97 8.41
CA GLN A 54 5.37 20.23 7.92
C GLN A 54 5.17 21.22 9.08
N ILE A 55 4.52 20.80 10.18
CA ILE A 55 4.28 21.67 11.32
C ILE A 55 5.60 22.08 12.00
N PRO A 56 6.57 21.20 12.31
CA PRO A 56 7.87 21.62 12.82
C PRO A 56 8.61 22.60 11.90
N ALA A 57 8.53 22.43 10.57
CA ALA A 57 9.14 23.36 9.63
C ALA A 57 8.53 24.76 9.72
N LEU A 58 7.21 24.87 9.95
CA LEU A 58 6.53 26.17 10.15
C LEU A 58 6.79 26.80 11.52
N LEU A 59 7.19 26.01 12.53
CA LEU A 59 7.46 26.47 13.89
C LEU A 59 8.90 26.91 14.11
N ARG A 60 9.82 26.41 13.28
CA ARG A 60 11.25 26.72 13.38
C ARG A 60 11.64 27.78 12.36
N ASP A 61 12.67 28.54 12.67
CA ASP A 61 13.20 29.55 11.76
C ASP A 61 13.98 28.89 10.61
N GLY A 62 13.70 29.25 9.38
CA GLY A 62 14.37 28.78 8.16
C GLY A 62 13.48 27.95 7.26
N VAL A 63 14.08 27.29 6.29
CA VAL A 63 13.37 26.48 5.30
C VAL A 63 13.39 25.00 5.69
N GLY A 64 12.24 24.35 5.72
CA GLY A 64 12.15 22.89 5.83
C GLY A 64 12.55 22.21 4.52
N VAL A 65 13.54 21.33 4.55
CA VAL A 65 14.01 20.57 3.37
C VAL A 65 13.48 19.16 3.44
N VAL A 66 12.67 18.77 2.45
CA VAL A 66 12.04 17.44 2.38
C VAL A 66 12.66 16.63 1.25
N VAL A 67 13.42 15.60 1.61
CA VAL A 67 13.99 14.65 0.64
C VAL A 67 12.93 13.62 0.29
N SER A 68 12.50 13.58 -0.96
CA SER A 68 11.50 12.63 -1.45
C SER A 68 11.99 11.91 -2.71
N PRO A 69 11.74 10.61 -2.86
CA PRO A 69 12.21 9.86 -4.04
C PRO A 69 11.32 10.02 -5.27
N LEU A 70 10.24 10.80 -5.16
CA LEU A 70 9.12 10.77 -6.11
C LEU A 70 8.74 12.15 -6.62
N ILE A 71 9.15 12.44 -7.86
CA ILE A 71 8.89 13.73 -8.52
C ILE A 71 7.39 14.05 -8.58
N ALA A 72 6.54 13.06 -8.92
CA ALA A 72 5.10 13.27 -9.00
C ALA A 72 4.46 13.62 -7.65
N LEU A 73 4.93 12.99 -6.57
CA LEU A 73 4.44 13.28 -5.21
C LEU A 73 4.81 14.70 -4.76
N MET A 74 5.99 15.19 -5.16
CA MET A 74 6.43 16.55 -4.80
C MET A 74 5.45 17.61 -5.31
N GLN A 75 4.97 17.49 -6.56
CA GLN A 75 4.00 18.41 -7.13
C GLN A 75 2.68 18.38 -6.34
N ASP A 76 2.14 17.18 -6.09
CA ASP A 76 0.88 17.02 -5.36
C ASP A 76 0.98 17.59 -3.93
N GLN A 77 2.12 17.40 -3.25
CA GLN A 77 2.36 17.96 -1.91
C GLN A 77 2.47 19.49 -1.93
N VAL A 78 3.17 20.05 -2.92
CA VAL A 78 3.32 21.50 -3.09
C VAL A 78 1.96 22.15 -3.40
N ASP A 79 1.17 21.54 -4.29
CA ASP A 79 -0.16 22.03 -4.62
C ASP A 79 -1.09 22.01 -3.39
N ALA A 80 -1.06 20.90 -2.62
CA ALA A 80 -1.84 20.79 -1.39
C ALA A 80 -1.43 21.81 -0.31
N LEU A 81 -0.14 22.10 -0.17
CA LEU A 81 0.38 23.12 0.75
C LEU A 81 0.00 24.53 0.31
N ALA A 82 0.03 24.80 -0.99
CA ALA A 82 -0.39 26.09 -1.54
C ALA A 82 -1.88 26.38 -1.23
N GLU A 83 -2.75 25.38 -1.30
CA GLU A 83 -4.18 25.50 -0.95
C GLU A 83 -4.44 25.82 0.54
N VAL A 84 -3.51 25.45 1.42
CA VAL A 84 -3.61 25.83 2.84
C VAL A 84 -2.74 27.04 3.21
N GLY A 85 -2.13 27.71 2.22
CA GLY A 85 -1.38 28.96 2.40
C GLY A 85 0.08 28.79 2.80
N VAL A 86 0.63 27.60 2.76
CA VAL A 86 2.04 27.33 3.02
C VAL A 86 2.85 27.53 1.74
N ARG A 87 3.94 28.29 1.81
CA ARG A 87 4.81 28.60 0.67
C ARG A 87 5.75 27.42 0.44
N ALA A 88 5.41 26.54 -0.48
CA ALA A 88 6.20 25.38 -0.81
C ALA A 88 6.64 25.38 -2.30
N ALA A 89 7.79 24.77 -2.57
CA ALA A 89 8.27 24.51 -3.93
C ALA A 89 9.03 23.17 -3.98
N PHE A 90 9.45 22.75 -5.17
CA PHE A 90 10.29 21.56 -5.33
C PHE A 90 11.49 21.83 -6.24
N LEU A 91 12.56 21.06 -6.06
CA LEU A 91 13.77 21.04 -6.89
C LEU A 91 14.02 19.62 -7.39
N ASN A 92 13.82 19.38 -8.68
CA ASN A 92 14.06 18.08 -9.31
C ASN A 92 14.54 18.23 -10.77
N SER A 93 14.66 17.14 -11.49
CA SER A 93 15.19 17.09 -12.87
C SER A 93 14.20 17.51 -13.95
N THR A 94 12.93 17.75 -13.63
CA THR A 94 11.90 18.11 -14.65
C THR A 94 11.79 19.61 -14.88
N GLN A 95 12.40 20.44 -14.02
CA GLN A 95 12.32 21.89 -14.08
C GLN A 95 13.30 22.49 -15.08
N THR A 96 12.90 23.62 -15.64
CA THR A 96 13.79 24.46 -16.43
C THR A 96 14.88 25.08 -15.54
N TYR A 97 15.96 25.53 -16.17
CA TYR A 97 17.04 26.22 -15.46
C TYR A 97 16.53 27.49 -14.75
N GLU A 98 15.67 28.27 -15.44
CA GLU A 98 15.11 29.51 -14.90
C GLU A 98 14.22 29.27 -13.67
N GLU A 99 13.37 28.27 -13.72
CA GLU A 99 12.54 27.86 -12.57
C GLU A 99 13.39 27.42 -11.37
N SER A 100 14.42 26.58 -11.62
CA SER A 100 15.36 26.18 -10.58
C SER A 100 16.05 27.37 -9.93
N MET A 101 16.54 28.33 -10.73
CA MET A 101 17.19 29.56 -10.25
C MET A 101 16.26 30.41 -9.40
N ARG A 102 15.00 30.53 -9.82
CA ARG A 102 13.97 31.25 -9.07
C ARG A 102 13.76 30.63 -7.69
N ILE A 103 13.61 29.32 -7.63
CA ILE A 103 13.37 28.62 -6.36
C ILE A 103 14.61 28.69 -5.47
N GLU A 104 15.82 28.49 -6.00
CA GLU A 104 17.05 28.65 -5.24
C GLU A 104 17.19 30.05 -4.61
N ARG A 105 16.72 31.10 -5.32
CA ARG A 105 16.68 32.47 -4.75
C ARG A 105 15.69 32.55 -3.59
N LEU A 106 14.47 32.00 -3.73
CA LEU A 106 13.45 32.00 -2.68
C LEU A 106 13.90 31.26 -1.43
N VAL A 107 14.68 30.15 -1.59
CA VAL A 107 15.30 29.43 -0.49
C VAL A 107 16.32 30.32 0.23
N ARG A 108 17.21 30.99 -0.51
CA ARG A 108 18.25 31.88 0.08
C ARG A 108 17.68 33.07 0.83
N THR A 109 16.58 33.64 0.31
CA THR A 109 15.95 34.82 0.92
C THR A 109 14.98 34.46 2.07
N GLY A 110 14.71 33.16 2.27
CA GLY A 110 13.75 32.71 3.30
C GLY A 110 12.28 33.00 2.94
N GLU A 111 11.99 33.23 1.66
CA GLU A 111 10.64 33.51 1.17
C GLU A 111 9.80 32.25 0.96
N ILE A 112 10.35 31.07 1.30
CA ILE A 112 9.71 29.77 1.18
C ILE A 112 9.76 29.03 2.52
N ASP A 113 8.68 28.32 2.87
CA ASP A 113 8.57 27.60 4.14
C ASP A 113 9.10 26.16 4.01
N LEU A 114 8.78 25.49 2.87
CA LEU A 114 9.25 24.13 2.57
C LEU A 114 9.77 24.00 1.15
N VAL A 115 10.85 23.25 0.98
CA VAL A 115 11.35 22.84 -0.34
C VAL A 115 11.48 21.31 -0.40
N TYR A 116 10.80 20.70 -1.37
CA TYR A 116 10.96 19.28 -1.68
C TYR A 116 12.12 19.10 -2.65
N VAL A 117 12.98 18.13 -2.40
CA VAL A 117 14.16 17.88 -3.23
C VAL A 117 14.34 16.41 -3.55
N ALA A 118 14.64 16.09 -4.81
CA ALA A 118 15.02 14.74 -5.19
C ALA A 118 16.40 14.38 -4.63
N PRO A 119 16.64 13.14 -4.16
CA PRO A 119 17.92 12.74 -3.57
C PRO A 119 19.11 12.97 -4.52
N GLU A 120 18.95 12.71 -5.82
CA GLU A 120 19.97 12.95 -6.83
C GLU A 120 20.31 14.45 -6.96
N ARG A 121 19.31 15.31 -6.85
CA ARG A 121 19.48 16.76 -6.90
C ARG A 121 20.17 17.26 -5.62
N LEU A 122 19.77 16.76 -4.46
CA LEU A 122 20.36 17.12 -3.17
C LEU A 122 21.88 16.83 -3.15
N MET A 123 22.30 15.70 -3.73
CA MET A 123 23.71 15.29 -3.77
C MET A 123 24.59 16.12 -4.71
N THR A 124 24.05 17.06 -5.45
CA THR A 124 24.86 17.98 -6.26
C THR A 124 25.54 19.03 -5.37
N GLN A 125 26.80 19.34 -5.64
CA GLN A 125 27.54 20.38 -4.88
C GLN A 125 26.79 21.70 -4.82
N ARG A 126 26.20 22.12 -5.94
CA ARG A 126 25.39 23.34 -6.03
C ARG A 126 24.22 23.35 -5.04
N CYS A 127 23.55 22.20 -4.83
CA CYS A 127 22.42 22.10 -3.91
C CYS A 127 22.90 22.11 -2.45
N LEU A 128 24.01 21.44 -2.15
CA LEU A 128 24.62 21.47 -0.83
C LEU A 128 25.08 22.89 -0.46
N ASP A 129 25.77 23.59 -1.39
CA ASP A 129 26.20 25.00 -1.20
C ASP A 129 24.99 25.93 -0.99
N LEU A 130 23.87 25.69 -1.70
CA LEU A 130 22.62 26.44 -1.49
C LEU A 130 22.13 26.30 -0.04
N PHE A 131 22.09 25.09 0.47
CA PHE A 131 21.58 24.82 1.83
C PHE A 131 22.56 25.29 2.91
N GLN A 132 23.87 25.21 2.68
CA GLN A 132 24.88 25.78 3.58
C GLN A 132 24.79 27.31 3.67
N ALA A 133 24.41 27.97 2.58
CA ALA A 133 24.22 29.41 2.54
C ALA A 133 22.83 29.87 3.02
N SER A 134 21.97 28.95 3.42
CA SER A 134 20.58 29.22 3.83
C SER A 134 20.32 28.80 5.28
N LYS A 135 19.34 29.42 5.94
CA LYS A 135 18.88 28.97 7.26
C LYS A 135 17.94 27.80 7.08
N ILE A 136 18.30 26.63 7.57
CA ILE A 136 17.52 25.40 7.45
C ILE A 136 16.79 25.10 8.76
N ALA A 137 15.50 24.92 8.70
CA ALA A 137 14.65 24.59 9.85
C ALA A 137 14.80 23.11 10.26
N LEU A 138 14.76 22.20 9.28
CA LEU A 138 14.91 20.75 9.47
C LEU A 138 15.19 20.05 8.13
N PHE A 139 15.66 18.82 8.20
CA PHE A 139 15.65 17.87 7.08
C PHE A 139 14.64 16.76 7.35
N ALA A 140 13.67 16.57 6.44
CA ALA A 140 12.76 15.44 6.46
C ALA A 140 13.18 14.45 5.36
N ILE A 141 13.43 13.20 5.72
CA ILE A 141 13.78 12.11 4.80
C ILE A 141 12.55 11.23 4.67
N ASP A 142 11.75 11.48 3.64
CA ASP A 142 10.55 10.69 3.37
C ASP A 142 10.90 9.37 2.68
N GLU A 143 10.05 8.36 2.86
CA GLU A 143 10.25 6.98 2.38
C GLU A 143 11.64 6.44 2.78
N ALA A 144 12.05 6.65 4.02
CA ALA A 144 13.38 6.32 4.53
C ALA A 144 13.75 4.83 4.36
N HIS A 145 12.78 3.93 4.15
CA HIS A 145 13.02 2.52 3.83
C HIS A 145 13.81 2.33 2.52
N CYS A 146 13.84 3.36 1.64
CA CYS A 146 14.66 3.33 0.42
C CYS A 146 16.17 3.23 0.69
N VAL A 147 16.63 3.50 1.91
CA VAL A 147 18.05 3.33 2.30
C VAL A 147 18.44 1.87 2.48
N SER A 148 17.46 0.99 2.75
CA SER A 148 17.71 -0.41 3.05
C SER A 148 17.89 -1.24 1.78
N GLN A 149 19.02 -1.93 1.67
CA GLN A 149 19.27 -2.89 0.59
C GLN A 149 18.29 -4.07 0.65
N TRP A 150 17.76 -4.37 1.83
CA TRP A 150 16.77 -5.42 2.07
C TRP A 150 15.34 -4.92 1.88
N GLY A 151 15.16 -3.61 1.66
CA GLY A 151 13.87 -2.98 1.40
C GLY A 151 13.30 -3.38 0.02
N HIS A 152 12.01 -3.19 -0.13
CA HIS A 152 11.31 -3.48 -1.38
C HIS A 152 11.55 -2.42 -2.49
N ASP A 153 12.14 -1.27 -2.15
CA ASP A 153 12.44 -0.14 -3.05
C ASP A 153 13.78 0.52 -2.70
N PHE A 154 14.84 -0.27 -2.77
CA PHE A 154 16.19 0.23 -2.49
C PHE A 154 16.63 1.28 -3.53
N ARG A 155 17.21 2.40 -3.03
CA ARG A 155 17.80 3.47 -3.85
C ARG A 155 19.19 3.83 -3.34
N PRO A 156 20.24 3.61 -4.15
CA PRO A 156 21.62 3.88 -3.73
C PRO A 156 21.87 5.32 -3.26
N GLU A 157 21.12 6.29 -3.81
CA GLU A 157 21.23 7.70 -3.46
C GLU A 157 20.83 7.97 -2.00
N TYR A 158 19.93 7.16 -1.43
CA TYR A 158 19.52 7.31 -0.03
C TYR A 158 20.62 7.00 0.97
N ILE A 159 21.57 6.11 0.64
CA ILE A 159 22.73 5.82 1.51
C ILE A 159 23.58 7.07 1.68
N LYS A 160 23.69 7.91 0.64
CA LYS A 160 24.51 9.13 0.66
C LYS A 160 23.90 10.24 1.54
N LEU A 161 22.64 10.12 1.97
CA LEU A 161 21.98 11.11 2.83
C LEU A 161 22.60 11.20 4.23
N SER A 162 23.50 10.29 4.61
CA SER A 162 24.33 10.42 5.82
C SER A 162 25.12 11.74 5.84
N ILE A 163 25.45 12.31 4.68
CA ILE A 163 26.14 13.60 4.53
C ILE A 163 25.39 14.75 5.24
N LEU A 164 24.07 14.64 5.40
CA LEU A 164 23.28 15.65 6.11
C LEU A 164 23.67 15.75 7.59
N HIS A 165 24.06 14.63 8.20
CA HIS A 165 24.59 14.64 9.57
C HIS A 165 25.95 15.34 9.67
N GLU A 166 26.80 15.11 8.70
CA GLU A 166 28.17 15.61 8.67
C GLU A 166 28.22 17.11 8.38
N GLN A 167 27.39 17.57 7.43
CA GLN A 167 27.43 18.97 6.98
C GLN A 167 26.47 19.90 7.75
N PHE A 168 25.45 19.34 8.39
CA PHE A 168 24.42 20.11 9.12
C PHE A 168 24.14 19.54 10.51
N PRO A 169 25.16 19.45 11.39
CA PRO A 169 25.05 18.75 12.68
C PRO A 169 24.02 19.37 13.64
N ASP A 170 23.74 20.67 13.51
CA ASP A 170 22.82 21.41 14.39
C ASP A 170 21.37 21.44 13.83
N VAL A 171 21.13 20.87 12.65
CA VAL A 171 19.81 20.85 12.03
C VAL A 171 19.12 19.51 12.30
N PRO A 172 17.94 19.49 12.94
CA PRO A 172 17.25 18.26 13.24
C PRO A 172 16.81 17.51 11.98
N ARG A 173 16.89 16.19 12.05
CA ARG A 173 16.52 15.28 10.96
C ARG A 173 15.38 14.39 11.42
N ILE A 174 14.38 14.27 10.56
CA ILE A 174 13.28 13.35 10.75
C ILE A 174 13.23 12.38 9.56
N ALA A 175 13.44 11.08 9.82
CA ALA A 175 13.27 10.02 8.83
C ALA A 175 11.90 9.37 9.00
N LEU A 176 11.13 9.26 7.90
CA LEU A 176 9.76 8.77 7.93
C LEU A 176 9.58 7.61 6.96
N THR A 177 8.84 6.59 7.39
CA THR A 177 8.43 5.49 6.50
C THR A 177 7.10 4.88 6.96
N ALA A 178 6.39 4.26 6.00
CA ALA A 178 5.18 3.50 6.31
C ALA A 178 5.45 2.01 6.54
N THR A 179 6.59 1.50 6.07
CA THR A 179 6.89 0.07 6.03
C THR A 179 8.35 -0.15 6.41
N ALA A 180 8.59 -0.69 7.58
CA ALA A 180 9.90 -1.18 7.97
C ALA A 180 9.74 -2.27 9.04
N ASP A 181 10.23 -3.47 8.74
CA ASP A 181 10.45 -4.51 9.74
C ASP A 181 11.60 -4.13 10.69
N GLN A 182 11.84 -4.92 11.70
CA GLN A 182 12.86 -4.62 12.71
C GLN A 182 14.27 -4.49 12.11
N GLN A 183 14.60 -5.31 11.11
CA GLN A 183 15.88 -5.26 10.43
C GLN A 183 16.05 -3.99 9.61
N THR A 184 15.03 -3.62 8.84
CA THR A 184 14.99 -2.38 8.05
C THR A 184 15.10 -1.14 8.95
N ARG A 185 14.45 -1.13 10.13
CA ARG A 185 14.56 -0.03 11.11
C ARG A 185 16.00 0.16 11.58
N ALA A 186 16.66 -0.93 11.94
CA ALA A 186 18.06 -0.89 12.38
C ALA A 186 18.98 -0.38 11.27
N GLU A 187 18.74 -0.79 10.03
CA GLU A 187 19.53 -0.33 8.88
C GLU A 187 19.28 1.16 8.57
N ILE A 188 18.03 1.65 8.65
CA ILE A 188 17.72 3.08 8.51
C ILE A 188 18.49 3.89 9.56
N ALA A 189 18.41 3.50 10.83
CA ALA A 189 19.12 4.19 11.91
C ALA A 189 20.63 4.22 11.69
N LEU A 190 21.22 3.10 11.27
CA LEU A 190 22.65 2.99 11.01
C LEU A 190 23.09 3.83 9.80
N ARG A 191 22.41 3.65 8.65
CA ARG A 191 22.81 4.27 7.37
C ARG A 191 22.60 5.78 7.34
N LEU A 192 21.56 6.28 7.99
CA LEU A 192 21.28 7.70 8.10
C LEU A 192 21.93 8.35 9.32
N GLN A 193 22.74 7.62 10.09
CA GLN A 193 23.39 8.10 11.31
C GLN A 193 22.36 8.70 12.30
N LEU A 194 21.27 7.95 12.53
CA LEU A 194 20.17 8.29 13.45
C LEU A 194 20.19 7.37 14.70
N GLY A 195 21.39 6.93 15.13
CA GLY A 195 21.52 6.02 16.28
C GLY A 195 20.96 6.56 17.57
N ASP A 196 21.10 7.87 17.81
CA ASP A 196 20.59 8.57 19.00
C ASP A 196 19.21 9.20 18.78
N ALA A 197 18.60 9.04 17.59
CA ALA A 197 17.29 9.59 17.27
C ALA A 197 16.19 8.90 18.07
N ARG A 198 15.22 9.67 18.53
CA ARG A 198 14.03 9.10 19.18
C ARG A 198 13.20 8.34 18.16
N GLN A 199 12.89 7.07 18.46
CA GLN A 199 12.06 6.24 17.60
C GLN A 199 10.58 6.35 18.01
N PHE A 200 9.73 6.63 17.03
CA PHE A 200 8.28 6.68 17.18
C PHE A 200 7.67 5.61 16.27
N VAL A 201 7.09 4.61 16.87
CA VAL A 201 6.46 3.50 16.13
C VAL A 201 4.97 3.53 16.42
N SER A 202 4.19 3.94 15.44
CA SER A 202 2.73 3.89 15.52
C SER A 202 2.23 2.52 15.08
N SER A 203 1.01 2.16 15.48
CA SER A 203 0.36 0.94 15.01
C SER A 203 0.29 0.91 13.48
N PHE A 204 0.56 -0.25 12.91
CA PHE A 204 0.37 -0.54 11.48
C PHE A 204 -1.08 -0.89 11.14
N ASP A 205 -1.98 -0.91 12.13
CA ASP A 205 -3.37 -1.29 11.88
C ASP A 205 -4.11 -0.25 11.03
N ARG A 206 -4.86 -0.77 10.08
CA ARG A 206 -5.76 -0.02 9.21
C ARG A 206 -7.17 -0.63 9.34
N PRO A 207 -7.89 -0.31 10.43
CA PRO A 207 -9.17 -0.96 10.75
C PRO A 207 -10.25 -0.76 9.69
N ASN A 208 -10.14 0.30 8.90
CA ASN A 208 -11.06 0.60 7.81
C ASN A 208 -10.84 -0.23 6.53
N ILE A 209 -9.72 -1.00 6.42
CA ILE A 209 -9.46 -1.83 5.25
C ILE A 209 -9.91 -3.27 5.53
N ARG A 210 -10.83 -3.80 4.71
CA ARG A 210 -11.25 -5.20 4.75
C ARG A 210 -10.34 -6.04 3.84
N TYR A 211 -9.65 -7.02 4.41
CA TYR A 211 -8.79 -7.94 3.66
C TYR A 211 -9.55 -9.19 3.22
N GLN A 212 -9.45 -9.52 1.93
CA GLN A 212 -10.07 -10.70 1.32
C GLN A 212 -9.11 -11.36 0.33
N ILE A 213 -8.84 -12.64 0.50
CA ILE A 213 -7.96 -13.43 -0.37
C ILE A 213 -8.72 -14.64 -0.88
N VAL A 214 -8.85 -14.75 -2.21
CA VAL A 214 -9.60 -15.81 -2.86
C VAL A 214 -8.70 -16.69 -3.73
N GLU A 215 -9.09 -17.94 -3.92
CA GLU A 215 -8.41 -18.81 -4.87
C GLU A 215 -8.66 -18.37 -6.31
N LYS A 216 -7.57 -18.28 -7.07
CA LYS A 216 -7.59 -17.79 -8.45
C LYS A 216 -8.16 -18.84 -9.41
N GLY A 217 -9.28 -18.53 -10.00
CA GLY A 217 -9.83 -19.21 -11.17
C GLY A 217 -9.66 -18.34 -12.42
N ASN A 218 -10.76 -17.85 -12.97
CA ASN A 218 -10.72 -16.77 -13.97
C ASN A 218 -10.58 -15.41 -13.24
N GLY A 219 -9.34 -14.98 -12.99
CA GLY A 219 -9.06 -13.81 -12.16
C GLY A 219 -9.73 -12.52 -12.66
N ARG A 220 -9.79 -12.27 -14.00
CA ARG A 220 -10.46 -11.08 -14.54
C ARG A 220 -11.97 -11.11 -14.32
N LYS A 221 -12.59 -12.28 -14.44
CA LYS A 221 -14.03 -12.41 -14.17
C LYS A 221 -14.32 -12.27 -12.66
N GLN A 222 -13.47 -12.85 -11.79
CA GLN A 222 -13.59 -12.69 -10.35
C GLN A 222 -13.43 -11.22 -9.94
N LEU A 223 -12.49 -10.49 -10.56
CA LEU A 223 -12.30 -9.05 -10.36
C LEU A 223 -13.54 -8.27 -10.79
N LEU A 224 -14.09 -8.55 -11.97
CA LEU A 224 -15.31 -7.89 -12.46
C LEU A 224 -16.48 -8.12 -11.53
N ASP A 225 -16.69 -9.37 -11.11
CA ASP A 225 -17.76 -9.74 -10.17
C ASP A 225 -17.58 -9.00 -8.83
N PHE A 226 -16.35 -8.90 -8.32
CA PHE A 226 -16.05 -8.16 -7.10
C PHE A 226 -16.36 -6.65 -7.25
N ILE A 227 -15.86 -5.99 -8.30
CA ILE A 227 -16.08 -4.56 -8.52
C ILE A 227 -17.56 -4.27 -8.68
N THR A 228 -18.27 -5.01 -9.54
CA THR A 228 -19.69 -4.76 -9.83
C THR A 228 -20.61 -5.04 -8.64
N THR A 229 -20.23 -5.98 -7.78
CA THR A 229 -21.07 -6.38 -6.63
C THR A 229 -20.84 -5.47 -5.42
N GLU A 230 -19.59 -5.06 -5.16
CA GLU A 230 -19.23 -4.41 -3.90
C GLU A 230 -18.88 -2.93 -4.04
N HIS A 231 -18.42 -2.47 -5.23
CA HIS A 231 -17.86 -1.12 -5.39
C HIS A 231 -18.53 -0.26 -6.47
N GLY A 232 -19.24 -0.85 -7.43
CA GLY A 232 -20.00 -0.13 -8.45
C GLY A 232 -19.18 0.94 -9.19
N ILE A 233 -19.36 2.21 -8.80
CA ILE A 233 -18.70 3.38 -9.40
C ILE A 233 -17.50 3.91 -8.59
N ASP A 234 -17.02 3.16 -7.62
CA ASP A 234 -15.91 3.58 -6.78
C ASP A 234 -14.58 3.67 -7.55
N ALA A 235 -13.70 4.58 -7.13
CA ALA A 235 -12.32 4.60 -7.60
C ALA A 235 -11.51 3.47 -6.96
N GLY A 236 -10.68 2.80 -7.77
CA GLY A 236 -9.86 1.69 -7.29
C GLY A 236 -8.55 1.51 -8.03
N ILE A 237 -7.69 0.63 -7.49
CA ILE A 237 -6.42 0.26 -8.09
C ILE A 237 -6.37 -1.26 -8.26
N VAL A 238 -5.93 -1.73 -9.43
CA VAL A 238 -5.76 -3.15 -9.73
C VAL A 238 -4.30 -3.41 -10.11
N TYR A 239 -3.60 -4.20 -9.30
CA TYR A 239 -2.22 -4.56 -9.54
C TYR A 239 -2.10 -5.84 -10.36
N CYS A 240 -1.27 -5.78 -11.42
CA CYS A 240 -0.89 -6.89 -12.28
C CYS A 240 0.63 -6.99 -12.39
N LEU A 241 1.16 -8.20 -12.52
CA LEU A 241 2.61 -8.43 -12.58
C LEU A 241 3.24 -7.96 -13.90
N SER A 242 2.55 -8.10 -15.03
CA SER A 242 3.10 -7.81 -16.36
C SER A 242 2.37 -6.66 -17.08
N ARG A 243 3.13 -5.93 -17.93
CA ARG A 243 2.61 -4.83 -18.76
C ARG A 243 1.43 -5.29 -19.64
N LYS A 244 1.60 -6.42 -20.32
CA LYS A 244 0.56 -7.02 -21.18
C LYS A 244 -0.73 -7.29 -20.38
N LYS A 245 -0.61 -7.87 -19.18
CA LYS A 245 -1.77 -8.16 -18.34
C LYS A 245 -2.47 -6.89 -17.85
N VAL A 246 -1.72 -5.80 -17.63
CA VAL A 246 -2.28 -4.47 -17.31
C VAL A 246 -3.18 -3.99 -18.44
N GLU A 247 -2.67 -3.96 -19.68
CA GLU A 247 -3.42 -3.51 -20.84
C GLU A 247 -4.66 -4.39 -21.08
N GLU A 248 -4.49 -5.71 -21.16
CA GLU A 248 -5.60 -6.66 -21.35
C GLU A 248 -6.67 -6.59 -20.24
N THR A 249 -6.28 -6.26 -19.01
CA THR A 249 -7.24 -6.14 -17.90
C THR A 249 -7.97 -4.80 -17.95
N ALA A 250 -7.30 -3.71 -18.31
CA ALA A 250 -7.93 -2.41 -18.51
C ALA A 250 -8.94 -2.46 -19.66
N ASP A 251 -8.59 -3.08 -20.79
CA ASP A 251 -9.49 -3.27 -21.93
C ASP A 251 -10.71 -4.11 -21.53
N PHE A 252 -10.49 -5.24 -20.87
CA PHE A 252 -11.58 -6.10 -20.38
C PHE A 252 -12.54 -5.37 -19.45
N LEU A 253 -12.04 -4.53 -18.53
CA LEU A 253 -12.90 -3.74 -17.65
C LEU A 253 -13.71 -2.69 -18.43
N ASN A 254 -13.08 -1.98 -19.38
CA ASN A 254 -13.74 -1.01 -20.26
C ASN A 254 -14.85 -1.66 -21.11
N GLU A 255 -14.60 -2.83 -21.68
CA GLU A 255 -15.60 -3.61 -22.44
C GLU A 255 -16.80 -4.01 -21.57
N ASN A 256 -16.62 -4.11 -20.25
CA ASN A 256 -17.69 -4.41 -19.29
C ASN A 256 -18.24 -3.19 -18.58
N GLY A 257 -18.02 -1.97 -19.10
CA GLY A 257 -18.61 -0.73 -18.62
C GLY A 257 -17.93 -0.10 -17.40
N ILE A 258 -16.76 -0.58 -16.99
CA ILE A 258 -15.96 0.00 -15.91
C ILE A 258 -14.88 0.89 -16.52
N ARG A 259 -14.85 2.18 -16.16
CA ARG A 259 -13.84 3.13 -16.65
C ARG A 259 -12.46 2.77 -16.10
N ALA A 260 -11.62 2.12 -16.90
CA ALA A 260 -10.29 1.66 -16.50
C ALA A 260 -9.18 2.31 -17.33
N LEU A 261 -8.07 2.65 -16.67
CA LEU A 261 -6.88 3.24 -17.29
C LEU A 261 -5.66 2.35 -17.01
N PRO A 262 -4.85 2.01 -18.04
CA PRO A 262 -3.60 1.27 -17.84
C PRO A 262 -2.48 2.20 -17.35
N TYR A 263 -1.56 1.66 -16.51
CA TYR A 263 -0.36 2.35 -16.07
C TYR A 263 0.82 1.39 -15.87
N HIS A 264 1.90 1.56 -16.62
CA HIS A 264 3.14 0.80 -16.44
C HIS A 264 4.35 1.55 -17.03
N ALA A 265 5.56 1.20 -16.63
CA ALA A 265 6.79 1.87 -17.04
C ALA A 265 7.08 1.80 -18.56
N GLY A 266 6.49 0.86 -19.29
CA GLY A 266 6.64 0.74 -20.75
C GLY A 266 5.74 1.68 -21.55
N MET A 267 4.87 2.45 -20.92
CA MET A 267 4.05 3.47 -21.61
C MET A 267 4.85 4.73 -21.87
N ASP A 268 4.52 5.43 -22.96
CA ASP A 268 5.05 6.76 -23.26
C ASP A 268 4.74 7.74 -22.13
N TYR A 269 5.72 8.57 -21.78
CA TYR A 269 5.61 9.49 -20.66
C TYR A 269 4.35 10.39 -20.72
N PRO A 270 3.99 11.03 -21.87
CA PRO A 270 2.78 11.86 -21.96
C PRO A 270 1.50 11.08 -21.64
N LYS A 271 1.34 9.86 -22.19
CA LYS A 271 0.16 9.01 -21.96
C LYS A 271 0.10 8.55 -20.50
N ARG A 272 1.25 8.16 -19.94
CA ARG A 272 1.37 7.73 -18.54
C ARG A 272 1.01 8.86 -17.58
N SER A 273 1.55 10.06 -17.81
CA SER A 273 1.26 11.27 -17.02
C SER A 273 -0.22 11.67 -17.14
N ALA A 274 -0.79 11.63 -18.34
CA ALA A 274 -2.21 11.93 -18.56
C ALA A 274 -3.13 10.94 -17.82
N ASN A 275 -2.84 9.63 -17.85
CA ASN A 275 -3.61 8.62 -17.14
C ASN A 275 -3.54 8.82 -15.62
N GLN A 276 -2.37 9.15 -15.09
CA GLN A 276 -2.20 9.47 -13.66
C GLN A 276 -3.00 10.73 -13.28
N ALA A 277 -2.89 11.81 -14.06
CA ALA A 277 -3.62 13.04 -13.81
C ALA A 277 -5.14 12.81 -13.85
N ARG A 278 -5.63 12.02 -14.80
CA ARG A 278 -7.05 11.63 -14.87
C ARG A 278 -7.49 10.83 -13.65
N PHE A 279 -6.71 9.85 -13.19
CA PHE A 279 -7.02 9.08 -11.99
C PHE A 279 -7.11 9.96 -10.75
N LEU A 280 -6.19 10.93 -10.60
CA LEU A 280 -6.19 11.85 -9.45
C LEU A 280 -7.35 12.84 -9.48
N ARG A 281 -7.73 13.34 -10.67
CA ARG A 281 -8.71 14.43 -10.84
C ARG A 281 -10.14 13.96 -11.09
N GLU A 282 -10.29 12.82 -11.80
CA GLU A 282 -11.61 12.28 -12.13
C GLU A 282 -12.08 11.29 -11.07
N GLU A 283 -13.38 11.21 -10.90
CA GLU A 283 -14.03 10.22 -10.05
C GLU A 283 -14.31 8.92 -10.81
N SER A 284 -14.53 7.84 -10.07
CA SER A 284 -14.97 6.55 -10.62
C SER A 284 -14.03 5.96 -11.68
N ILE A 285 -12.71 6.12 -11.50
CA ILE A 285 -11.70 5.51 -12.36
C ILE A 285 -11.03 4.35 -11.63
N VAL A 286 -10.87 3.24 -12.34
CA VAL A 286 -10.06 2.10 -11.92
C VAL A 286 -8.70 2.18 -12.62
N MET A 287 -7.63 2.35 -11.85
CA MET A 287 -6.28 2.29 -12.38
C MET A 287 -5.79 0.85 -12.40
N VAL A 288 -5.52 0.30 -13.57
CA VAL A 288 -4.91 -1.03 -13.71
C VAL A 288 -3.40 -0.84 -13.94
N ALA A 289 -2.57 -1.38 -13.05
CA ALA A 289 -1.17 -1.01 -13.05
C ALA A 289 -0.21 -2.15 -12.67
N THR A 290 1.05 -1.99 -13.04
CA THR A 290 2.16 -2.70 -12.38
C THR A 290 2.57 -1.96 -11.10
N ILE A 291 3.51 -2.51 -10.34
CA ILE A 291 4.10 -1.85 -9.15
C ILE A 291 4.69 -0.47 -9.47
N ALA A 292 4.90 -0.13 -10.76
CA ALA A 292 5.32 1.22 -11.17
C ALA A 292 4.29 2.32 -10.85
N PHE A 293 3.01 1.98 -10.68
CA PHE A 293 1.97 2.83 -10.11
C PHE A 293 1.97 2.64 -8.60
N GLY A 294 3.01 3.11 -7.98
CA GLY A 294 3.28 2.81 -6.60
C GLY A 294 3.40 4.08 -5.77
N MET A 295 4.62 4.37 -5.35
CA MET A 295 4.91 5.53 -4.50
C MET A 295 4.40 6.82 -5.15
N GLY A 296 3.88 7.74 -4.34
CA GLY A 296 3.42 9.05 -4.80
C GLY A 296 1.94 9.15 -5.18
N ILE A 297 1.15 8.13 -5.02
CA ILE A 297 -0.30 8.22 -5.20
C ILE A 297 -0.95 8.49 -3.85
N ASP A 298 -1.46 9.71 -3.68
CA ASP A 298 -2.08 10.18 -2.43
C ASP A 298 -3.57 10.53 -2.60
N LYS A 299 -4.28 9.80 -3.46
CA LYS A 299 -5.73 9.91 -3.62
C LYS A 299 -6.44 9.29 -2.41
N PRO A 300 -7.15 10.09 -1.58
CA PRO A 300 -7.70 9.61 -0.31
C PRO A 300 -8.91 8.70 -0.47
N ASP A 301 -9.68 8.87 -1.53
CA ASP A 301 -10.97 8.23 -1.82
C ASP A 301 -10.87 6.95 -2.66
N VAL A 302 -9.71 6.28 -2.67
CA VAL A 302 -9.58 4.94 -3.26
C VAL A 302 -10.33 3.94 -2.40
N ARG A 303 -11.39 3.33 -2.93
CA ARG A 303 -12.26 2.41 -2.16
C ARG A 303 -11.83 0.96 -2.21
N PHE A 304 -11.04 0.57 -3.21
CA PHE A 304 -10.49 -0.79 -3.26
C PHE A 304 -9.10 -0.84 -3.91
N VAL A 305 -8.32 -1.80 -3.43
CA VAL A 305 -7.07 -2.23 -4.05
C VAL A 305 -7.13 -3.73 -4.31
N CYS A 306 -6.99 -4.11 -5.57
CA CYS A 306 -7.07 -5.50 -6.02
C CYS A 306 -5.73 -6.01 -6.53
N HIS A 307 -5.40 -7.28 -6.25
CA HIS A 307 -4.23 -7.96 -6.79
C HIS A 307 -4.66 -9.15 -7.64
N LEU A 308 -4.34 -9.13 -8.93
CA LEU A 308 -4.53 -10.25 -9.85
C LEU A 308 -3.34 -11.20 -9.91
N ASP A 309 -2.26 -10.85 -9.21
CA ASP A 309 -1.05 -11.67 -9.06
C ASP A 309 -0.52 -11.53 -7.63
N LEU A 310 0.21 -12.54 -7.17
CA LEU A 310 0.78 -12.57 -5.83
C LEU A 310 1.89 -11.49 -5.68
N PRO A 311 1.80 -10.59 -4.70
CA PRO A 311 2.89 -9.68 -4.35
C PRO A 311 4.15 -10.44 -3.90
N LYS A 312 5.31 -9.80 -4.04
CA LYS A 312 6.61 -10.40 -3.69
C LYS A 312 6.83 -10.53 -2.18
N SER A 313 6.19 -9.65 -1.40
CA SER A 313 6.37 -9.58 0.05
C SER A 313 5.17 -8.95 0.75
N ILE A 314 5.09 -9.13 2.07
CA ILE A 314 4.07 -8.49 2.91
C ILE A 314 4.22 -6.97 2.92
N GLU A 315 5.45 -6.44 2.90
CA GLU A 315 5.71 -5.00 2.90
C GLU A 315 5.13 -4.35 1.64
N GLY A 316 5.42 -4.93 0.46
CA GLY A 316 4.84 -4.47 -0.80
C GLY A 316 3.31 -4.54 -0.78
N TYR A 317 2.77 -5.67 -0.37
CA TYR A 317 1.32 -5.85 -0.23
C TYR A 317 0.67 -4.84 0.71
N TYR A 318 1.30 -4.59 1.87
CA TYR A 318 0.83 -3.60 2.84
C TYR A 318 0.90 -2.17 2.29
N GLN A 319 1.98 -1.81 1.61
CA GLN A 319 2.14 -0.50 0.98
C GLN A 319 1.11 -0.27 -0.14
N GLU A 320 0.87 -1.29 -0.96
CA GLU A 320 -0.10 -1.24 -2.06
C GLU A 320 -1.54 -1.18 -1.54
N THR A 321 -1.92 -2.05 -0.61
CA THR A 321 -3.25 -2.04 0.01
C THR A 321 -3.49 -0.81 0.88
N GLY A 322 -2.44 -0.26 1.50
CA GLY A 322 -2.47 0.97 2.28
C GLY A 322 -2.89 2.23 1.51
N ARG A 323 -2.96 2.17 0.17
CA ARG A 323 -3.51 3.25 -0.68
C ARG A 323 -5.01 3.37 -0.57
N ALA A 324 -5.69 2.30 -0.17
CA ALA A 324 -7.13 2.31 0.03
C ALA A 324 -7.53 3.06 1.31
N GLY A 325 -8.61 3.84 1.24
CA GLY A 325 -9.26 4.45 2.40
C GLY A 325 -8.36 5.37 3.23
N ARG A 326 -7.54 6.21 2.61
CA ARG A 326 -6.67 7.15 3.34
C ARG A 326 -7.44 8.22 4.10
N ASP A 327 -8.65 8.49 3.68
CA ASP A 327 -9.61 9.36 4.36
C ASP A 327 -10.27 8.72 5.60
N GLY A 328 -9.90 7.48 5.94
CA GLY A 328 -10.46 6.72 7.05
C GLY A 328 -11.79 6.02 6.74
N MET A 329 -12.34 6.24 5.55
CA MET A 329 -13.59 5.58 5.12
C MET A 329 -13.36 4.09 4.81
N PRO A 330 -14.39 3.25 4.91
CA PRO A 330 -14.30 1.82 4.57
C PRO A 330 -13.71 1.59 3.17
N ALA A 331 -12.82 0.62 3.08
CA ALA A 331 -12.17 0.24 1.83
C ALA A 331 -11.86 -1.26 1.82
N SER A 332 -11.61 -1.82 0.64
CA SER A 332 -11.34 -3.25 0.46
C SER A 332 -9.95 -3.50 -0.13
N ALA A 333 -9.26 -4.50 0.41
CA ALA A 333 -8.06 -5.10 -0.16
C ALA A 333 -8.39 -6.52 -0.61
N TRP A 334 -8.50 -6.74 -1.91
CA TRP A 334 -8.89 -8.01 -2.50
C TRP A 334 -7.74 -8.62 -3.31
N MET A 335 -7.53 -9.92 -3.19
CA MET A 335 -6.49 -10.62 -3.95
C MET A 335 -6.99 -11.97 -4.45
N ALA A 336 -6.74 -12.28 -5.73
CA ALA A 336 -6.88 -13.62 -6.29
C ALA A 336 -5.48 -14.20 -6.55
N TYR A 337 -5.14 -15.34 -5.91
CA TYR A 337 -3.87 -16.00 -6.14
C TYR A 337 -4.01 -17.52 -6.26
N GLY A 338 -3.06 -18.14 -6.93
CA GLY A 338 -3.04 -19.58 -7.15
C GLY A 338 -1.63 -20.14 -7.22
N LEU A 339 -1.52 -21.45 -7.39
CA LEU A 339 -0.21 -22.14 -7.43
C LEU A 339 0.73 -21.59 -8.52
N GLN A 340 0.17 -21.18 -9.67
CA GLN A 340 0.97 -20.61 -10.75
C GLN A 340 1.65 -19.31 -10.37
N ASP A 341 1.01 -18.47 -9.54
CA ASP A 341 1.60 -17.21 -9.05
C ASP A 341 2.80 -17.52 -8.14
N VAL A 342 2.69 -18.55 -7.29
CA VAL A 342 3.79 -19.01 -6.41
C VAL A 342 4.98 -19.47 -7.23
N VAL A 343 4.72 -20.34 -8.22
CA VAL A 343 5.75 -20.84 -9.14
C VAL A 343 6.46 -19.70 -9.86
N LEU A 344 5.68 -18.74 -10.39
CA LEU A 344 6.23 -17.59 -11.11
C LEU A 344 7.09 -16.69 -10.20
N GLN A 345 6.65 -16.40 -8.97
CA GLN A 345 7.43 -15.58 -8.03
C GLN A 345 8.74 -16.27 -7.61
N ARG A 346 8.72 -17.59 -7.35
CA ARG A 346 9.96 -18.35 -7.08
C ARG A 346 10.91 -18.28 -8.26
N ARG A 347 10.42 -18.53 -9.46
CA ARG A 347 11.21 -18.43 -10.69
C ARG A 347 11.89 -17.07 -10.83
N MET A 348 11.15 -15.98 -10.60
CA MET A 348 11.70 -14.62 -10.68
C MET A 348 12.81 -14.37 -9.64
N ILE A 349 12.75 -15.02 -8.46
CA ILE A 349 13.80 -14.94 -7.46
C ILE A 349 15.03 -15.71 -7.94
N ASP A 350 14.84 -16.95 -8.40
CA ASP A 350 15.94 -17.83 -8.82
C ASP A 350 16.69 -17.28 -10.05
N GLU A 351 15.96 -16.74 -11.04
CA GLU A 351 16.52 -16.13 -12.27
C GLU A 351 17.07 -14.70 -12.04
N SER A 352 16.93 -14.12 -10.84
CA SER A 352 17.48 -12.78 -10.56
C SER A 352 19.02 -12.81 -10.52
N GLU A 353 19.65 -11.69 -10.89
CA GLU A 353 21.09 -11.50 -10.81
C GLU A 353 21.60 -11.28 -9.37
N ALA A 354 20.72 -11.36 -8.38
CA ALA A 354 21.06 -11.16 -6.97
C ALA A 354 21.97 -12.29 -6.44
N ASP A 355 22.80 -11.96 -5.45
CA ASP A 355 23.59 -12.96 -4.75
C ASP A 355 22.70 -13.95 -3.96
N GLU A 356 23.26 -15.09 -3.58
CA GLU A 356 22.51 -16.16 -2.89
C GLU A 356 21.96 -15.73 -1.52
N THR A 357 22.61 -14.79 -0.84
CA THR A 357 22.13 -14.26 0.43
C THR A 357 20.88 -13.43 0.22
N PHE A 358 20.88 -12.59 -0.81
CA PHE A 358 19.71 -11.78 -1.17
C PHE A 358 18.54 -12.65 -1.67
N LYS A 359 18.80 -13.67 -2.50
CA LYS A 359 17.78 -14.63 -2.95
C LYS A 359 17.12 -15.34 -1.76
N ARG A 360 17.89 -15.71 -0.73
CA ARG A 360 17.33 -16.29 0.51
C ARG A 360 16.40 -15.32 1.21
N VAL A 361 16.76 -14.05 1.34
CA VAL A 361 15.91 -13.04 1.96
C VAL A 361 14.63 -12.84 1.15
N LEU A 362 14.70 -12.74 -0.17
CA LEU A 362 13.53 -12.65 -1.04
C LEU A 362 12.61 -13.88 -0.88
N SER A 363 13.20 -15.07 -0.78
CA SER A 363 12.47 -16.30 -0.56
C SER A 363 11.76 -16.32 0.80
N MET A 364 12.42 -15.88 1.88
CA MET A 364 11.80 -15.75 3.20
C MET A 364 10.64 -14.74 3.20
N LYS A 365 10.77 -13.62 2.50
CA LYS A 365 9.71 -12.62 2.35
C LYS A 365 8.50 -13.17 1.58
N LEU A 366 8.77 -13.93 0.52
CA LEU A 366 7.71 -14.63 -0.22
C LEU A 366 7.02 -15.70 0.65
N ASP A 367 7.77 -16.46 1.46
CA ASP A 367 7.20 -17.45 2.39
C ASP A 367 6.30 -16.79 3.43
N ALA A 368 6.70 -15.64 3.96
CA ALA A 368 5.85 -14.86 4.86
C ALA A 368 4.54 -14.42 4.17
N MET A 369 4.62 -13.98 2.90
CA MET A 369 3.44 -13.62 2.10
C MET A 369 2.53 -14.82 1.86
N LEU A 370 3.08 -15.99 1.55
CA LEU A 370 2.32 -17.23 1.42
C LEU A 370 1.66 -17.63 2.74
N GLY A 371 2.37 -17.45 3.86
CA GLY A 371 1.81 -17.66 5.21
C GLY A 371 0.60 -16.76 5.49
N LEU A 372 0.62 -15.51 5.03
CA LEU A 372 -0.55 -14.61 5.07
C LEU A 372 -1.70 -15.13 4.20
N CYS A 373 -1.39 -15.63 3.00
CA CYS A 373 -2.41 -16.14 2.07
C CYS A 373 -3.10 -17.39 2.55
N GLU A 374 -2.38 -18.31 3.20
CA GLU A 374 -2.90 -19.61 3.64
C GLU A 374 -3.27 -19.66 5.14
N THR A 375 -3.20 -18.52 5.84
CA THR A 375 -3.52 -18.50 7.28
C THR A 375 -4.94 -19.00 7.56
N LEU A 376 -5.09 -19.76 8.66
CA LEU A 376 -6.37 -20.18 9.23
C LEU A 376 -6.92 -19.17 10.23
N SER A 377 -6.06 -18.26 10.71
CA SER A 377 -6.39 -17.21 11.66
C SER A 377 -6.71 -15.88 10.96
N CYS A 378 -6.95 -14.84 11.74
CA CYS A 378 -7.20 -13.49 11.24
C CYS A 378 -6.03 -12.98 10.38
N ARG A 379 -6.31 -12.54 9.16
CA ARG A 379 -5.29 -12.00 8.25
C ARG A 379 -4.63 -10.74 8.79
N ARG A 380 -5.40 -9.88 9.46
CA ARG A 380 -4.86 -8.65 10.05
C ARG A 380 -3.90 -8.96 11.18
N VAL A 381 -4.24 -9.90 12.05
CA VAL A 381 -3.30 -10.37 13.10
C VAL A 381 -2.01 -10.83 12.46
N ARG A 382 -2.09 -11.69 11.44
CA ARG A 382 -0.90 -12.22 10.76
C ARG A 382 -0.06 -11.13 10.08
N LEU A 383 -0.72 -10.12 9.51
CA LEU A 383 -0.05 -8.99 8.88
C LEU A 383 0.65 -8.10 9.92
N LEU A 384 0.00 -7.81 11.05
CA LEU A 384 0.56 -7.00 12.13
C LEU A 384 1.71 -7.71 12.86
N GLU A 385 1.58 -9.03 13.10
CA GLU A 385 2.66 -9.86 13.65
C GLU A 385 3.95 -9.79 12.81
N TYR A 386 3.83 -9.71 11.47
CA TYR A 386 4.98 -9.55 10.59
C TYR A 386 5.78 -8.27 10.89
N PHE A 387 5.09 -7.19 11.24
CA PHE A 387 5.70 -5.91 11.65
C PHE A 387 6.07 -5.86 13.14
N GLY A 388 5.90 -6.97 13.87
CA GLY A 388 6.21 -7.07 15.31
C GLY A 388 5.11 -6.51 16.22
N GLU A 389 3.89 -6.29 15.71
CA GLU A 389 2.76 -5.79 16.48
C GLU A 389 1.82 -6.94 16.88
N GLN A 390 1.52 -7.03 18.18
CA GLN A 390 0.52 -7.97 18.70
C GLN A 390 -0.88 -7.37 18.57
N SER A 391 -1.83 -8.19 18.13
CA SER A 391 -3.21 -7.76 17.94
C SER A 391 -4.22 -8.90 18.17
N THR A 392 -5.50 -8.55 18.19
CA THR A 392 -6.61 -9.50 18.32
C THR A 392 -7.36 -9.65 16.99
N PRO A 393 -8.14 -10.74 16.81
CA PRO A 393 -8.94 -10.92 15.60
C PRO A 393 -9.79 -9.69 15.26
N CYS A 394 -9.70 -9.24 14.01
CA CYS A 394 -10.26 -7.95 13.58
C CYS A 394 -11.78 -7.94 13.35
N GLY A 395 -12.43 -9.11 13.24
CA GLY A 395 -13.85 -9.21 12.90
C GLY A 395 -14.24 -8.77 11.49
N ASN A 396 -13.28 -8.29 10.67
CA ASN A 396 -13.56 -7.64 9.38
C ASN A 396 -12.85 -8.26 8.16
N CYS A 397 -11.91 -9.20 8.33
CA CYS A 397 -11.31 -9.90 7.19
C CYS A 397 -12.12 -11.14 6.80
N ASP A 398 -11.85 -11.69 5.62
CA ASP A 398 -12.54 -12.88 5.11
C ASP A 398 -12.50 -14.07 6.08
N THR A 399 -11.34 -14.33 6.73
CA THR A 399 -11.19 -15.42 7.70
C THR A 399 -11.91 -15.17 9.03
N CYS A 400 -12.19 -13.92 9.41
CA CYS A 400 -13.02 -13.60 10.58
C CYS A 400 -14.51 -13.69 10.25
N LEU A 401 -14.93 -13.20 9.06
CA LEU A 401 -16.34 -13.19 8.64
C LEU A 401 -16.83 -14.59 8.25
N ILE A 402 -15.97 -15.37 7.59
CA ILE A 402 -16.23 -16.74 7.16
C ILE A 402 -15.02 -17.58 7.57
N PRO A 403 -14.98 -18.06 8.83
CA PRO A 403 -13.84 -18.85 9.30
C PRO A 403 -13.59 -20.05 8.41
N PRO A 404 -12.33 -20.27 7.96
CA PRO A 404 -12.02 -21.40 7.10
C PRO A 404 -12.22 -22.73 7.86
N VAL A 405 -12.86 -23.67 7.20
CA VAL A 405 -12.93 -25.05 7.72
C VAL A 405 -11.55 -25.66 7.59
N SER A 406 -10.99 -26.12 8.69
CA SER A 406 -9.72 -26.84 8.73
C SER A 406 -9.93 -28.34 8.96
N PHE A 407 -8.98 -29.14 8.52
CA PHE A 407 -8.97 -30.58 8.73
C PHE A 407 -7.54 -31.08 8.99
N ASP A 408 -7.42 -32.26 9.60
CA ASP A 408 -6.12 -32.91 9.71
C ASP A 408 -5.65 -33.36 8.33
N GLY A 409 -4.75 -32.59 7.76
CA GLY A 409 -4.15 -32.80 6.45
C GLY A 409 -2.90 -33.69 6.48
N THR A 410 -2.55 -34.29 7.62
CA THR A 410 -1.31 -35.05 7.77
C THR A 410 -1.19 -36.17 6.74
N VAL A 411 -2.21 -37.03 6.65
CA VAL A 411 -2.21 -38.13 5.69
C VAL A 411 -2.21 -37.68 4.22
N PRO A 412 -3.05 -36.72 3.79
CA PRO A 412 -2.96 -36.16 2.44
C PRO A 412 -1.58 -35.56 2.12
N VAL A 413 -0.97 -34.84 3.06
CA VAL A 413 0.38 -34.30 2.86
C VAL A 413 1.40 -35.43 2.76
N GLN A 414 1.35 -36.43 3.59
CA GLN A 414 2.22 -37.61 3.50
C GLN A 414 2.10 -38.32 2.14
N LYS A 415 0.88 -38.51 1.62
CA LYS A 415 0.65 -39.07 0.28
C LYS A 415 1.34 -38.19 -0.79
N LEU A 416 1.17 -36.85 -0.73
CA LEU A 416 1.78 -35.90 -1.65
C LEU A 416 3.31 -35.95 -1.59
N LEU A 417 3.88 -35.86 -0.38
CA LEU A 417 5.34 -35.91 -0.19
C LEU A 417 5.92 -37.23 -0.66
N SER A 418 5.23 -38.34 -0.40
CA SER A 418 5.65 -39.68 -0.87
C SER A 418 5.62 -39.79 -2.38
N ALA A 419 4.59 -39.23 -3.04
CA ALA A 419 4.52 -39.21 -4.52
C ALA A 419 5.69 -38.42 -5.12
N ILE A 420 5.96 -37.22 -4.58
CA ILE A 420 7.10 -36.38 -5.01
C ILE A 420 8.42 -37.16 -4.86
N TYR A 421 8.62 -37.82 -3.74
CA TYR A 421 9.83 -38.62 -3.50
C TYR A 421 9.96 -39.81 -4.48
N ARG A 422 8.87 -40.53 -4.74
CA ARG A 422 8.86 -41.72 -5.59
C ARG A 422 9.01 -41.43 -7.09
N VAL A 423 8.70 -40.23 -7.53
CA VAL A 423 8.97 -39.75 -8.90
C VAL A 423 10.32 -39.01 -8.97
N ASP A 424 11.27 -39.33 -8.07
CA ASP A 424 12.63 -38.80 -7.99
C ASP A 424 12.73 -37.28 -7.90
N GLN A 425 11.67 -36.60 -7.47
CA GLN A 425 11.63 -35.14 -7.33
C GLN A 425 11.98 -34.39 -8.63
N ARG A 426 11.60 -34.96 -9.80
CA ARG A 426 11.94 -34.43 -11.14
C ARG A 426 10.74 -33.90 -11.90
N PHE A 427 9.55 -33.96 -11.33
CA PHE A 427 8.31 -33.66 -12.03
C PHE A 427 7.57 -32.47 -11.43
N ALA A 428 6.90 -31.71 -12.31
CA ALA A 428 6.06 -30.60 -11.92
C ALA A 428 4.74 -31.07 -11.28
N ALA A 429 4.03 -30.12 -10.65
CA ALA A 429 2.80 -30.32 -9.90
C ALA A 429 1.74 -31.16 -10.64
N GLY A 430 1.49 -30.89 -11.92
CA GLY A 430 0.48 -31.61 -12.70
C GLY A 430 0.75 -33.12 -12.75
N HIS A 431 1.97 -33.51 -13.09
CA HIS A 431 2.37 -34.90 -13.19
C HIS A 431 2.28 -35.64 -11.84
N VAL A 432 2.73 -35.01 -10.75
CA VAL A 432 2.64 -35.59 -9.40
C VAL A 432 1.18 -35.82 -8.99
N ILE A 433 0.31 -34.87 -9.30
CA ILE A 433 -1.12 -34.95 -9.01
C ILE A 433 -1.79 -36.04 -9.87
N ASP A 434 -1.41 -36.18 -11.14
CA ASP A 434 -1.92 -37.26 -12.01
C ASP A 434 -1.51 -38.65 -11.48
N VAL A 435 -0.26 -38.82 -11.02
CA VAL A 435 0.20 -40.03 -10.34
C VAL A 435 -0.64 -40.34 -9.09
N LEU A 436 -0.83 -39.33 -8.22
CA LEU A 436 -1.65 -39.47 -7.00
C LEU A 436 -3.09 -39.90 -7.33
N ARG A 437 -3.66 -39.33 -8.37
CA ARG A 437 -5.05 -39.61 -8.76
C ARG A 437 -5.22 -40.87 -9.58
N GLY A 438 -4.12 -41.48 -10.02
CA GLY A 438 -4.17 -42.67 -10.88
C GLY A 438 -4.69 -42.31 -12.31
N VAL A 439 -4.39 -41.12 -12.80
CA VAL A 439 -4.76 -40.68 -14.16
C VAL A 439 -3.79 -41.30 -15.15
N GLU A 440 -4.30 -42.02 -16.12
CA GLU A 440 -3.50 -42.61 -17.18
C GLU A 440 -3.12 -41.58 -18.23
N THR A 441 -1.82 -41.28 -18.37
CA THR A 441 -1.27 -40.41 -19.40
C THR A 441 -0.08 -41.09 -20.09
N ASP A 442 0.20 -40.74 -21.34
CA ASP A 442 1.36 -41.27 -22.09
C ASP A 442 2.68 -41.04 -21.33
N ARG A 443 2.80 -39.88 -20.63
CA ARG A 443 3.97 -39.54 -19.84
C ARG A 443 4.13 -40.45 -18.62
N ILE A 444 3.04 -40.82 -17.95
CA ILE A 444 3.06 -41.75 -16.81
C ILE A 444 3.50 -43.14 -17.28
N LYS A 445 2.98 -43.65 -18.40
CA LYS A 445 3.39 -44.90 -19.00
C LYS A 445 4.85 -44.88 -19.44
N GLN A 446 5.31 -43.83 -20.08
CA GLN A 446 6.70 -43.66 -20.51
C GLN A 446 7.71 -43.77 -19.36
N TRP A 447 7.35 -43.25 -18.20
CA TRP A 447 8.20 -43.26 -17.02
C TRP A 447 7.90 -44.43 -16.06
N HIS A 448 6.99 -45.32 -16.43
CA HIS A 448 6.53 -46.45 -15.61
C HIS A 448 6.02 -46.07 -14.21
N HIS A 449 5.45 -44.84 -14.08
CA HIS A 449 4.92 -44.35 -12.81
C HIS A 449 3.57 -44.95 -12.44
N ASP A 450 2.88 -45.62 -13.35
CA ASP A 450 1.71 -46.44 -13.13
C ASP A 450 2.01 -47.71 -12.27
N SER A 451 3.27 -48.13 -12.20
CA SER A 451 3.71 -49.24 -11.36
C SER A 451 4.14 -48.84 -9.94
N LEU A 452 4.22 -47.53 -9.66
CA LEU A 452 4.63 -47.03 -8.34
C LEU A 452 3.57 -47.30 -7.28
N SER A 453 3.99 -47.63 -6.06
CA SER A 453 3.09 -47.82 -4.90
C SER A 453 2.26 -46.59 -4.52
N VAL A 454 2.61 -45.43 -5.06
CA VAL A 454 1.91 -44.15 -4.88
C VAL A 454 0.92 -43.83 -6.01
N TYR A 455 0.82 -44.67 -7.04
CA TYR A 455 -0.13 -44.48 -8.13
C TYR A 455 -1.56 -44.72 -7.66
N GLY A 456 -2.43 -43.72 -7.81
CA GLY A 456 -3.83 -43.80 -7.45
C GLY A 456 -4.16 -43.77 -5.94
N ILE A 457 -3.16 -43.61 -5.05
CA ILE A 457 -3.43 -43.57 -3.59
C ILE A 457 -4.20 -42.35 -3.13
N GLY A 458 -4.36 -41.35 -4.01
CA GLY A 458 -5.05 -40.08 -3.77
C GLY A 458 -6.27 -39.89 -4.68
N SER A 459 -6.82 -40.97 -5.25
CA SER A 459 -7.98 -40.92 -6.17
C SER A 459 -9.26 -40.38 -5.53
N GLU A 460 -9.34 -40.41 -4.18
CA GLU A 460 -10.46 -39.87 -3.41
C GLU A 460 -10.62 -38.36 -3.49
N ARG A 461 -9.60 -37.64 -4.00
CA ARG A 461 -9.60 -36.19 -4.11
C ARG A 461 -9.53 -35.71 -5.56
N THR A 462 -10.19 -34.58 -5.82
CA THR A 462 -10.15 -33.90 -7.13
C THR A 462 -8.77 -33.24 -7.36
N GLU A 463 -8.48 -32.93 -8.62
CA GLU A 463 -7.26 -32.17 -8.97
C GLU A 463 -7.19 -30.81 -8.23
N ALA A 464 -8.31 -30.10 -8.13
CA ALA A 464 -8.38 -28.80 -7.45
C ALA A 464 -8.04 -28.94 -5.95
N GLU A 465 -8.53 -29.97 -5.27
CA GLU A 465 -8.18 -30.25 -3.88
C GLU A 465 -6.70 -30.58 -3.71
N TRP A 466 -6.12 -31.39 -4.59
CA TRP A 466 -4.68 -31.68 -4.57
C TRP A 466 -3.82 -30.44 -4.85
N ARG A 467 -4.24 -29.57 -5.76
CA ARG A 467 -3.57 -28.28 -6.00
C ARG A 467 -3.61 -27.39 -4.77
N ALA A 468 -4.75 -27.36 -4.06
CA ALA A 468 -4.88 -26.60 -2.81
C ALA A 468 -4.00 -27.16 -1.68
N ILE A 469 -3.91 -28.51 -1.54
CA ILE A 469 -3.02 -29.17 -0.57
C ILE A 469 -1.55 -28.88 -0.90
N LEU A 470 -1.15 -28.98 -2.18
CA LEU A 470 0.21 -28.70 -2.63
C LEU A 470 0.60 -27.25 -2.32
N ARG A 471 -0.27 -26.28 -2.62
CA ARG A 471 -0.03 -24.87 -2.35
C ARG A 471 0.19 -24.59 -0.86
N GLN A 472 -0.63 -25.21 -0.01
CA GLN A 472 -0.47 -25.10 1.45
C GLN A 472 0.81 -25.80 1.94
N ALA A 473 1.19 -26.96 1.37
CA ALA A 473 2.44 -27.63 1.70
C ALA A 473 3.68 -26.80 1.31
N ILE A 474 3.61 -26.05 0.19
CA ILE A 474 4.65 -25.08 -0.19
C ILE A 474 4.69 -23.92 0.81
N ALA A 475 3.53 -23.37 1.18
CA ALA A 475 3.43 -22.27 2.15
C ALA A 475 3.93 -22.67 3.56
N LEU A 476 3.81 -23.95 3.92
CA LEU A 476 4.36 -24.53 5.16
C LEU A 476 5.87 -24.86 5.06
N GLY A 477 6.50 -24.58 3.92
CA GLY A 477 7.91 -24.85 3.70
C GLY A 477 8.26 -26.35 3.60
N LEU A 478 7.30 -27.24 3.37
CA LEU A 478 7.54 -28.69 3.23
C LEU A 478 8.03 -29.07 1.83
N ILE A 479 7.70 -28.25 0.84
CA ILE A 479 8.01 -28.45 -0.58
C ILE A 479 8.57 -27.13 -1.14
N THR A 480 9.61 -27.23 -1.96
CA THR A 480 10.09 -26.13 -2.81
C THR A 480 9.92 -26.49 -4.29
N VAL A 481 9.93 -25.46 -5.15
CA VAL A 481 9.82 -25.63 -6.61
C VAL A 481 11.18 -25.30 -7.23
N ASP A 482 11.76 -26.26 -7.92
CA ASP A 482 13.02 -26.13 -8.64
C ASP A 482 12.74 -25.77 -10.11
N HIS A 483 13.12 -24.55 -10.50
CA HIS A 483 12.83 -24.01 -11.84
C HIS A 483 13.88 -24.39 -12.88
N GLU A 484 15.08 -24.75 -12.46
CA GLU A 484 16.13 -25.20 -13.38
C GLU A 484 15.74 -26.54 -14.03
N VAL A 485 14.95 -27.34 -13.31
CA VAL A 485 14.45 -28.64 -13.77
C VAL A 485 12.93 -28.61 -14.00
N TYR A 486 12.48 -27.87 -14.98
CA TYR A 486 11.06 -27.83 -15.43
C TYR A 486 10.02 -27.59 -14.32
N SER A 487 10.32 -26.74 -13.34
CA SER A 487 9.46 -26.48 -12.17
C SER A 487 9.13 -27.74 -11.37
N SER A 488 10.13 -28.59 -11.18
CA SER A 488 9.99 -29.84 -10.42
C SER A 488 9.79 -29.55 -8.93
N LEU A 489 9.05 -30.44 -8.28
CA LEU A 489 8.80 -30.34 -6.83
C LEU A 489 9.90 -31.07 -6.06
N LYS A 490 10.51 -30.38 -5.09
CA LYS A 490 11.55 -30.89 -4.21
C LYS A 490 11.08 -30.89 -2.76
N LEU A 491 11.46 -31.92 -2.00
CA LEU A 491 11.21 -31.95 -0.57
C LEU A 491 12.26 -31.14 0.19
N THR A 492 11.81 -30.43 1.22
CA THR A 492 12.71 -29.75 2.17
C THR A 492 13.01 -30.65 3.37
N ASP A 493 13.95 -30.25 4.22
CA ASP A 493 14.22 -30.97 5.49
C ASP A 493 13.01 -30.94 6.43
N ALA A 494 12.16 -29.91 6.36
CA ALA A 494 10.92 -29.79 7.13
C ALA A 494 9.87 -30.86 6.76
N ALA A 495 9.97 -31.50 5.58
CA ALA A 495 9.07 -32.58 5.18
C ALA A 495 9.31 -33.89 5.96
N ARG A 496 10.53 -34.12 6.47
CA ARG A 496 10.89 -35.38 7.12
C ARG A 496 10.08 -35.71 8.39
N PRO A 497 9.87 -34.77 9.33
CA PRO A 497 9.03 -35.03 10.51
C PRO A 497 7.60 -35.37 10.13
N VAL A 498 7.03 -34.74 9.12
CA VAL A 498 5.67 -35.02 8.63
C VAL A 498 5.59 -36.41 8.02
N LEU A 499 6.55 -36.78 7.14
CA LEU A 499 6.62 -38.11 6.54
C LEU A 499 6.73 -39.24 7.57
N LYS A 500 7.47 -39.00 8.66
CA LYS A 500 7.66 -39.99 9.76
C LYS A 500 6.49 -39.99 10.76
N GLY A 501 5.47 -39.15 10.58
CA GLY A 501 4.33 -39.06 11.50
C GLY A 501 4.62 -38.34 12.82
N GLY A 502 5.78 -37.71 12.95
CA GLY A 502 6.16 -36.95 14.15
C GLY A 502 5.55 -35.55 14.24
N GLN A 503 4.99 -35.06 13.15
CA GLN A 503 4.37 -33.73 13.08
C GLN A 503 3.02 -33.81 12.37
N LYS A 504 1.97 -33.29 13.02
CA LYS A 504 0.65 -33.13 12.41
C LYS A 504 0.57 -31.84 11.59
N VAL A 505 -0.22 -31.88 10.53
CA VAL A 505 -0.43 -30.75 9.62
C VAL A 505 -1.91 -30.41 9.57
N GLN A 506 -2.27 -29.18 9.95
CA GLN A 506 -3.63 -28.66 9.77
C GLN A 506 -3.69 -27.93 8.45
N LEU A 507 -4.67 -28.27 7.62
CA LEU A 507 -4.90 -27.65 6.31
C LEU A 507 -6.28 -27.04 6.23
N ARG A 508 -6.39 -25.99 5.43
CA ARG A 508 -7.66 -25.39 5.02
C ARG A 508 -8.35 -26.30 4.01
N GLN A 509 -9.61 -26.59 4.24
CA GLN A 509 -10.41 -27.37 3.29
C GLN A 509 -10.66 -26.55 2.02
N TYR A 510 -10.43 -27.17 0.85
CA TYR A 510 -10.79 -26.57 -0.43
C TYR A 510 -12.31 -26.36 -0.50
N GLN A 511 -12.72 -25.13 -0.76
CA GLN A 511 -14.12 -24.79 -1.02
C GLN A 511 -14.25 -24.44 -2.51
N LYS A 512 -15.11 -25.16 -3.24
CA LYS A 512 -15.43 -24.77 -4.61
C LYS A 512 -15.96 -23.34 -4.59
N PRO A 513 -15.49 -22.47 -5.51
CA PRO A 513 -16.09 -21.15 -5.67
C PRO A 513 -17.60 -21.33 -5.88
N VAL A 514 -18.38 -20.93 -4.91
CA VAL A 514 -19.84 -20.92 -5.03
C VAL A 514 -20.14 -19.83 -6.05
N LYS A 515 -20.76 -20.18 -7.18
CA LYS A 515 -21.42 -19.20 -8.02
C LYS A 515 -22.46 -18.51 -7.13
N GLN A 516 -22.14 -17.34 -6.65
CA GLN A 516 -23.15 -16.52 -5.98
C GLN A 516 -24.27 -16.31 -7.00
N LYS A 517 -25.40 -17.02 -6.80
CA LYS A 517 -26.65 -16.64 -7.45
C LYS A 517 -26.86 -15.19 -7.03
N ARG A 518 -27.09 -14.32 -8.01
CA ARG A 518 -27.56 -12.97 -7.74
C ARG A 518 -28.66 -13.07 -6.68
N ALA A 519 -28.32 -12.79 -5.43
CA ALA A 519 -29.31 -12.49 -4.43
C ALA A 519 -30.00 -11.22 -4.93
N PRO A 520 -31.36 -11.13 -4.89
CA PRO A 520 -32.02 -9.87 -5.13
C PRO A 520 -31.38 -8.88 -4.17
N SER A 521 -31.06 -7.69 -4.66
CA SER A 521 -30.36 -6.63 -3.97
C SER A 521 -30.90 -6.42 -2.54
N ALA A 522 -30.50 -7.27 -1.62
CA ALA A 522 -30.51 -6.94 -0.23
C ALA A 522 -29.33 -5.97 -0.10
N SER A 523 -29.67 -4.70 0.11
CA SER A 523 -28.78 -3.62 0.47
C SER A 523 -27.55 -4.15 1.18
N SER A 524 -26.37 -3.85 0.65
CA SER A 524 -25.06 -4.24 1.15
C SER A 524 -24.91 -3.87 2.63
N LYS A 525 -25.37 -4.74 3.53
CA LYS A 525 -25.17 -4.65 4.99
C LYS A 525 -23.75 -5.11 5.33
N GLY A 526 -22.78 -4.45 4.77
CA GLY A 526 -21.36 -4.63 5.03
C GLY A 526 -20.58 -3.33 4.93
N HIS A 527 -21.17 -2.27 4.40
CA HIS A 527 -20.73 -0.93 4.71
C HIS A 527 -21.18 -0.65 6.15
N VAL A 528 -20.27 -0.22 6.99
CA VAL A 528 -20.64 0.66 8.08
C VAL A 528 -21.22 1.87 7.34
N GLU A 529 -22.56 1.89 7.14
CA GLU A 529 -23.31 3.07 6.81
C GLU A 529 -22.95 4.07 7.91
N MET A 530 -22.04 4.98 7.63
CA MET A 530 -22.08 6.25 8.33
C MET A 530 -23.34 6.91 7.80
N ASP A 531 -24.44 6.67 8.52
CA ASP A 531 -25.80 7.08 8.21
C ASP A 531 -25.84 8.57 7.87
N LEU A 532 -25.89 8.86 6.58
CA LEU A 532 -26.45 10.10 6.09
C LEU A 532 -27.95 9.84 5.86
N SER A 533 -28.79 10.65 6.44
CA SER A 533 -30.22 10.69 6.08
C SER A 533 -30.36 11.01 4.59
N LYS A 534 -31.52 10.76 4.00
CA LYS A 534 -31.78 11.09 2.59
C LYS A 534 -31.48 12.56 2.25
N SER A 535 -31.77 13.49 3.18
CA SER A 535 -31.48 14.90 3.00
C SER A 535 -29.97 15.19 3.05
N GLU A 536 -29.26 14.59 3.99
CA GLU A 536 -27.79 14.73 4.10
C GLU A 536 -27.07 14.14 2.90
N GLN A 537 -27.56 13.01 2.36
CA GLN A 537 -27.02 12.43 1.13
C GLN A 537 -27.20 13.38 -0.07
N ALA A 538 -28.34 14.02 -0.20
CA ALA A 538 -28.59 15.00 -1.28
C ALA A 538 -27.63 16.21 -1.16
N ILE A 539 -27.42 16.71 0.06
CA ILE A 539 -26.45 17.77 0.33
C ILE A 539 -25.03 17.32 -0.02
N PHE A 540 -24.64 16.13 0.42
CA PHE A 540 -23.31 15.58 0.11
C PHE A 540 -23.07 15.48 -1.40
N GLU A 541 -24.02 14.97 -2.18
CA GLU A 541 -23.88 14.88 -3.65
C GLU A 541 -23.79 16.27 -4.31
N LYS A 542 -24.54 17.27 -3.83
CA LYS A 542 -24.45 18.64 -4.32
C LYS A 542 -23.08 19.28 -4.02
N LEU A 543 -22.57 19.08 -2.78
CA LEU A 543 -21.24 19.55 -2.39
C LEU A 543 -20.13 18.83 -3.18
N ARG A 544 -20.30 17.54 -3.46
CA ARG A 544 -19.36 16.76 -4.27
C ARG A 544 -19.31 17.27 -5.70
N TRP A 545 -20.46 17.57 -6.29
CA TRP A 545 -20.53 18.19 -7.62
C TRP A 545 -19.85 19.56 -7.63
N TRP A 546 -20.17 20.45 -6.69
CA TRP A 546 -19.53 21.76 -6.53
C TRP A 546 -18.01 21.64 -6.40
N ARG A 547 -17.52 20.72 -5.56
CA ARG A 547 -16.08 20.48 -5.39
C ARG A 547 -15.39 20.12 -6.70
N VAL A 548 -15.99 19.27 -7.52
CA VAL A 548 -15.43 18.88 -8.82
C VAL A 548 -15.32 20.06 -9.77
N GLU A 549 -16.32 20.93 -9.84
CA GLU A 549 -16.27 22.13 -10.68
C GLU A 549 -15.22 23.13 -10.17
N THR A 550 -15.16 23.36 -8.86
CA THR A 550 -14.15 24.23 -8.22
C THR A 550 -12.73 23.70 -8.46
N ALA A 551 -12.52 22.41 -8.29
CA ALA A 551 -11.22 21.78 -8.52
C ALA A 551 -10.77 21.91 -10.00
N ARG A 552 -11.69 21.79 -10.96
CA ARG A 552 -11.40 22.03 -12.38
C ARG A 552 -10.98 23.48 -12.65
N ALA A 553 -11.68 24.44 -12.06
CA ALA A 553 -11.34 25.86 -12.20
C ALA A 553 -9.94 26.18 -11.65
N HIS A 554 -9.55 25.55 -10.55
CA HIS A 554 -8.23 25.70 -9.91
C HIS A 554 -7.14 24.79 -10.51
N ASN A 555 -7.51 23.88 -11.44
CA ASN A 555 -6.62 22.88 -12.03
C ASN A 555 -5.93 21.95 -10.98
N VAL A 556 -6.63 21.64 -9.88
CA VAL A 556 -6.15 20.76 -8.81
C VAL A 556 -7.04 19.51 -8.69
N PRO A 557 -6.56 18.43 -8.06
CA PRO A 557 -7.41 17.28 -7.70
C PRO A 557 -8.55 17.67 -6.74
N ALA A 558 -9.71 17.05 -6.89
CA ALA A 558 -10.91 17.39 -6.09
C ALA A 558 -10.68 17.26 -4.57
N TYR A 559 -9.90 16.27 -4.13
CA TYR A 559 -9.59 16.05 -2.72
C TYR A 559 -8.69 17.14 -2.10
N VAL A 560 -7.98 17.91 -2.91
CA VAL A 560 -7.19 19.05 -2.44
C VAL A 560 -8.10 20.17 -1.94
N ILE A 561 -9.24 20.39 -2.60
CA ILE A 561 -10.29 21.30 -2.12
C ILE A 561 -10.86 20.76 -0.81
N PHE A 562 -11.55 19.60 -0.83
CA PHE A 562 -12.02 18.91 0.36
C PHE A 562 -12.05 17.38 0.14
N VAL A 563 -11.67 16.61 1.16
CA VAL A 563 -11.85 15.15 1.15
C VAL A 563 -13.33 14.79 1.41
N ASP A 564 -13.77 13.60 0.99
CA ASP A 564 -15.15 13.14 1.17
C ASP A 564 -15.59 13.13 2.64
N ALA A 565 -14.68 12.81 3.57
CA ALA A 565 -14.95 12.85 4.99
C ALA A 565 -15.39 14.25 5.46
N THR A 566 -14.69 15.31 5.02
CA THR A 566 -15.04 16.70 5.33
C THR A 566 -16.40 17.09 4.72
N LEU A 567 -16.66 16.73 3.46
CA LEU A 567 -17.97 17.03 2.83
C LEU A 567 -19.13 16.31 3.53
N ARG A 568 -18.91 15.09 4.04
CA ARG A 568 -19.91 14.36 4.84
C ARG A 568 -20.16 15.02 6.19
N GLU A 569 -19.11 15.50 6.85
CA GLU A 569 -19.27 16.26 8.10
C GLU A 569 -20.03 17.57 7.86
N ILE A 570 -19.74 18.30 6.77
CA ILE A 570 -20.50 19.49 6.36
C ILE A 570 -21.98 19.14 6.12
N ALA A 571 -22.27 18.05 5.39
CA ALA A 571 -23.62 17.63 5.11
C ALA A 571 -24.42 17.22 6.36
N LYS A 572 -23.75 16.67 7.39
CA LYS A 572 -24.34 16.36 8.68
C LYS A 572 -24.55 17.60 9.56
N ALA A 573 -23.52 18.44 9.66
CA ALA A 573 -23.53 19.63 10.51
C ALA A 573 -24.46 20.72 9.97
N LYS A 574 -24.67 20.78 8.64
CA LYS A 574 -25.50 21.78 7.93
C LYS A 574 -25.20 23.21 8.38
N PRO A 575 -23.94 23.67 8.31
CA PRO A 575 -23.56 24.97 8.84
C PRO A 575 -24.28 26.09 8.06
N THR A 576 -24.90 27.01 8.78
CA THR A 576 -25.62 28.16 8.26
C THR A 576 -24.81 29.47 8.32
N SER A 577 -23.61 29.39 8.92
CA SER A 577 -22.69 30.52 9.04
C SER A 577 -21.24 30.08 8.88
N LEU A 578 -20.36 31.02 8.52
CA LEU A 578 -18.91 30.78 8.46
C LEU A 578 -18.33 30.34 9.83
N GLN A 579 -18.92 30.81 10.91
CA GLN A 579 -18.49 30.44 12.27
C GLN A 579 -18.78 28.96 12.56
N GLU A 580 -19.93 28.46 12.17
CA GLU A 580 -20.30 27.04 12.28
C GLU A 580 -19.46 26.18 11.35
N LEU A 581 -19.22 26.64 10.11
CA LEU A 581 -18.37 25.94 9.12
C LEU A 581 -16.93 25.80 9.59
N ARG A 582 -16.39 26.79 10.31
CA ARG A 582 -15.05 26.75 10.92
C ARG A 582 -14.88 25.57 11.90
N GLY A 583 -15.96 25.14 12.54
CA GLY A 583 -15.96 23.99 13.46
C GLY A 583 -15.84 22.63 12.79
N VAL A 584 -15.96 22.54 11.45
CA VAL A 584 -15.92 21.29 10.71
C VAL A 584 -14.47 20.85 10.44
N THR A 585 -14.17 19.60 10.72
CA THR A 585 -12.83 19.01 10.50
C THR A 585 -12.38 19.13 9.04
N GLY A 586 -11.18 19.67 8.81
CA GLY A 586 -10.59 19.85 7.49
C GLY A 586 -10.93 21.19 6.82
N VAL A 587 -11.59 22.11 7.54
CA VAL A 587 -11.84 23.49 7.12
C VAL A 587 -10.89 24.42 7.85
N GLY A 588 -9.71 24.68 7.25
CA GLY A 588 -8.75 25.67 7.76
C GLY A 588 -9.12 27.10 7.32
N GLU A 589 -8.46 28.09 7.92
CA GLU A 589 -8.73 29.53 7.68
C GLU A 589 -8.76 29.89 6.19
N LYS A 590 -7.75 29.48 5.42
CA LYS A 590 -7.69 29.81 3.99
C LYS A 590 -8.87 29.21 3.22
N LYS A 591 -9.20 27.95 3.47
CA LYS A 591 -10.35 27.28 2.83
C LYS A 591 -11.67 27.91 3.24
N LEU A 592 -11.79 28.36 4.49
CA LEU A 592 -12.95 29.11 4.97
C LEU A 592 -13.14 30.41 4.20
N VAL A 593 -12.05 31.17 4.01
CA VAL A 593 -12.09 32.43 3.25
C VAL A 593 -12.34 32.19 1.76
N SER A 594 -11.75 31.13 1.18
CA SER A 594 -11.87 30.87 -0.26
C SER A 594 -13.21 30.27 -0.68
N TYR A 595 -13.80 29.41 0.17
CA TYR A 595 -14.94 28.54 -0.21
C TYR A 595 -16.13 28.63 0.74
N GLY A 596 -15.98 29.30 1.89
CA GLY A 596 -16.97 29.25 2.96
C GLY A 596 -18.32 29.82 2.56
N ASP A 597 -18.37 30.95 1.89
CA ASP A 597 -19.60 31.60 1.45
C ASP A 597 -20.39 30.71 0.46
N GLU A 598 -19.70 30.07 -0.49
CA GLU A 598 -20.33 29.17 -1.46
C GLU A 598 -20.91 27.91 -0.78
N ILE A 599 -20.18 27.34 0.17
CA ILE A 599 -20.64 26.15 0.92
C ILE A 599 -21.88 26.50 1.75
N VAL A 600 -21.86 27.61 2.48
CA VAL A 600 -23.00 28.07 3.28
C VAL A 600 -24.21 28.33 2.37
N ALA A 601 -24.01 28.96 1.21
CA ALA A 601 -25.09 29.19 0.23
C ALA A 601 -25.71 27.87 -0.27
N ILE A 602 -24.89 26.86 -0.60
CA ILE A 602 -25.36 25.52 -0.99
C ILE A 602 -26.17 24.87 0.13
N ILE A 603 -25.72 24.95 1.37
CA ILE A 603 -26.45 24.39 2.52
C ILE A 603 -27.80 25.08 2.71
N MET A 604 -27.85 26.41 2.63
CA MET A 604 -29.10 27.19 2.76
C MET A 604 -30.08 26.88 1.61
N GLU A 605 -29.60 26.64 0.39
CA GLU A 605 -30.46 26.25 -0.75
C GLU A 605 -31.10 24.88 -0.55
N MET A 606 -30.40 23.96 0.16
CA MET A 606 -30.79 22.56 0.32
C MET A 606 -31.49 22.26 1.65
N SER A 607 -31.52 23.22 2.59
CA SER A 607 -32.20 23.13 3.90
C SER A 607 -33.62 23.66 3.83
#